data_fb79b5ea34ed1fadc85efe12f7ca4662
#
_entry.id   fb79b5ea34ed1fadc85efe12f7ca4662
#
_cell.length_a   1.000
_cell.length_b   1.000
_cell.length_c   1.000
_cell.angle_alpha   90.00
_cell.angle_beta   90.00
_cell.angle_gamma   90.00
#
_symmetry.space_group_name_H-M   'P 1'
#
loop_
_entity.id
_entity.type
_entity.pdbx_description
1 polymer ?
#
loop_
_entity_poly.entity_id
_entity_poly.type
_entity_poly.pdbx_seq_one_letter_code
_entity_poly.pdbx_strand_id
1 'polypeptide(L)'
;LKKKLEGCYVTVPTPFKDIKNLPLNFDALKDYVEFLLGNGLNNENCTLLFGGAAGDFSAMSFDERLSLAKESAKIVNGRVPIALGGQTTNTQELEKLANVAKDFGYDFLQVSCPFYFKHTEDDFIEYVRAASSSAEGIGIILYNTFWTSTSVSNQLIEKIKDLPNI
;
A
#
# COMPACT_ATOMS: atom_id res chain seq x y z
N LEU A 1 2.78 -8.26 -13.73
CA LEU A 1 2.89 -7.78 -12.34
C LEU A 1 4.20 -8.22 -11.69
N LYS A 2 4.56 -9.52 -11.63
CA LYS A 2 5.79 -10.00 -10.95
C LYS A 2 7.05 -9.23 -11.36
N LYS A 3 7.23 -8.94 -12.65
CA LYS A 3 8.39 -8.21 -13.18
C LYS A 3 8.53 -6.79 -12.59
N LYS A 4 7.41 -6.15 -12.19
CA LYS A 4 7.41 -4.83 -11.57
C LYS A 4 7.87 -4.83 -10.09
N LEU A 5 7.99 -6.01 -9.46
CA LEU A 5 8.50 -6.17 -8.10
C LEU A 5 9.97 -6.58 -8.07
N GLU A 6 10.65 -6.70 -9.22
CA GLU A 6 12.08 -6.93 -9.27
C GLU A 6 12.81 -5.65 -8.85
N GLY A 7 13.78 -5.77 -7.92
CA GLY A 7 14.54 -4.63 -7.41
C GLY A 7 14.13 -4.16 -6.02
N CYS A 8 14.19 -2.85 -5.79
CA CYS A 8 13.89 -2.25 -4.50
C CYS A 8 12.39 -2.02 -4.30
N TYR A 9 11.86 -2.46 -3.17
CA TYR A 9 10.53 -2.05 -2.70
C TYR A 9 10.68 -0.93 -1.67
N VAL A 10 10.49 0.30 -2.13
CA VAL A 10 10.87 1.51 -1.38
C VAL A 10 9.65 2.10 -0.68
N THR A 11 9.63 2.08 0.64
CA THR A 11 8.60 2.79 1.40
C THR A 11 8.91 4.28 1.42
N VAL A 12 8.00 5.07 0.85
CA VAL A 12 8.12 6.53 0.80
C VAL A 12 7.54 7.13 2.09
N PRO A 13 8.33 7.91 2.85
CA PRO A 13 7.82 8.63 4.02
C PRO A 13 6.78 9.67 3.59
N THR A 14 5.79 9.92 4.45
CA THR A 14 4.77 10.93 4.21
C THR A 14 5.13 12.22 4.92
N PRO A 15 5.53 13.30 4.22
CA PRO A 15 5.86 14.56 4.86
C PRO A 15 4.61 15.33 5.28
N PHE A 16 4.68 15.96 6.45
CA PHE A 16 3.66 16.85 6.99
C PHE A 16 4.21 18.29 7.07
N LYS A 17 3.33 19.29 7.00
CA LYS A 17 3.71 20.69 7.25
C LYS A 17 3.78 20.94 8.75
N ASP A 18 4.83 21.62 9.21
CA ASP A 18 4.98 22.01 10.62
C ASP A 18 4.12 23.24 10.95
N ILE A 19 2.82 23.07 10.82
CA ILE A 19 1.80 24.07 11.19
C ILE A 19 0.66 23.37 11.94
N LYS A 20 -0.28 24.14 12.49
CA LYS A 20 -1.46 23.59 13.18
C LYS A 20 -2.17 22.55 12.32
N ASN A 21 -2.54 21.44 12.94
CA ASN A 21 -3.17 20.27 12.34
C ASN A 21 -2.27 19.42 11.42
N LEU A 22 -0.98 19.72 11.28
CA LEU A 22 0.01 18.92 10.55
C LEU A 22 -0.52 18.38 9.19
N PRO A 23 -1.01 19.23 8.28
CA PRO A 23 -1.55 18.75 7.01
C PRO A 23 -0.45 18.13 6.15
N LEU A 24 -0.83 17.22 5.23
CA LEU A 24 0.09 16.60 4.29
C LEU A 24 0.84 17.67 3.44
N ASN A 25 2.13 17.43 3.23
CA ASN A 25 3.00 18.32 2.44
C ASN A 25 3.32 17.68 1.08
N PHE A 26 2.46 17.89 0.11
CA PHE A 26 2.62 17.30 -1.22
C PHE A 26 3.78 17.91 -2.03
N ASP A 27 4.18 19.14 -1.73
CA ASP A 27 5.36 19.74 -2.37
C ASP A 27 6.63 19.00 -1.92
N ALA A 28 6.79 18.78 -0.61
CA ALA A 28 7.92 18.01 -0.08
C ALA A 28 7.87 16.53 -0.53
N LEU A 29 6.67 15.95 -0.67
CA LEU A 29 6.53 14.60 -1.22
C LEU A 29 7.01 14.54 -2.67
N LYS A 30 6.66 15.53 -3.48
CA LYS A 30 7.11 15.66 -4.86
C LYS A 30 8.64 15.77 -4.93
N ASP A 31 9.22 16.68 -4.14
CA ASP A 31 10.67 16.88 -4.11
C ASP A 31 11.41 15.59 -3.72
N TYR A 32 10.85 14.82 -2.77
CA TYR A 32 11.42 13.55 -2.36
C TYR A 32 11.32 12.48 -3.46
N VAL A 33 10.20 12.38 -4.15
CA VAL A 33 10.05 11.48 -5.31
C VAL A 33 11.03 11.86 -6.43
N GLU A 34 11.16 13.16 -6.75
CA GLU A 34 12.14 13.62 -7.73
C GLU A 34 13.58 13.30 -7.31
N PHE A 35 13.90 13.45 -6.02
CA PHE A 35 15.20 13.03 -5.48
C PHE A 35 15.45 11.53 -5.70
N LEU A 36 14.50 10.66 -5.38
CA LEU A 36 14.63 9.22 -5.56
C LEU A 36 14.88 8.85 -7.02
N LEU A 37 14.06 9.38 -7.93
CA LEU A 37 14.17 9.10 -9.36
C LEU A 37 15.43 9.72 -9.98
N GLY A 38 15.80 10.92 -9.54
CA GLY A 38 17.03 11.59 -9.98
C GLY A 38 18.33 10.90 -9.51
N ASN A 39 18.24 10.05 -8.48
CA ASN A 39 19.37 9.29 -7.93
C ASN A 39 19.39 7.80 -8.33
N GLY A 40 18.74 7.44 -9.43
CA GLY A 40 18.90 6.16 -10.08
C GLY A 40 17.75 5.17 -9.89
N LEU A 41 16.71 5.49 -9.12
CA LEU A 41 15.51 4.65 -9.09
C LEU A 41 14.70 4.85 -10.37
N ASN A 42 14.26 3.77 -10.99
CA ASN A 42 13.53 3.79 -12.25
C ASN A 42 12.56 2.60 -12.35
N ASN A 43 11.84 2.49 -13.46
CA ASN A 43 10.83 1.46 -13.70
C ASN A 43 11.39 0.02 -13.81
N GLU A 44 12.72 -0.16 -13.89
CA GLU A 44 13.36 -1.47 -13.98
C GLU A 44 13.87 -1.98 -12.62
N ASN A 45 14.04 -1.08 -11.64
CA ASN A 45 14.73 -1.41 -10.41
C ASN A 45 14.00 -1.03 -9.12
N CYS A 46 12.80 -0.43 -9.19
CA CYS A 46 12.04 -0.12 -7.98
C CYS A 46 10.53 -0.13 -8.16
N THR A 47 9.85 -0.30 -7.03
CA THR A 47 8.43 0.01 -6.82
C THR A 47 8.33 0.91 -5.60
N LEU A 48 7.61 2.04 -5.69
CA LEU A 48 7.42 2.97 -4.59
C LEU A 48 6.13 2.64 -3.82
N LEU A 49 6.24 2.45 -2.50
CA LEU A 49 5.11 2.22 -1.60
C LEU A 49 4.72 3.52 -0.89
N PHE A 50 3.49 3.99 -1.08
CA PHE A 50 2.91 5.13 -0.38
C PHE A 50 1.93 4.68 0.70
N GLY A 51 1.93 5.36 1.84
CA GLY A 51 1.04 5.05 2.96
C GLY A 51 1.26 3.66 3.58
N GLY A 52 2.48 3.13 3.48
CA GLY A 52 2.90 1.94 4.23
C GLY A 52 3.20 2.26 5.70
N ALA A 53 3.78 1.31 6.45
CA ALA A 53 4.12 1.51 7.85
C ALA A 53 5.10 2.68 8.07
N ALA A 54 6.22 2.71 7.33
CA ALA A 54 7.15 3.84 7.35
C ALA A 54 6.67 5.04 6.52
N GLY A 55 5.49 4.96 5.91
CA GLY A 55 4.76 6.07 5.29
C GLY A 55 3.67 6.64 6.20
N ASP A 56 3.75 6.37 7.50
CA ASP A 56 2.91 6.94 8.58
C ASP A 56 1.39 6.76 8.39
N PHE A 57 0.95 5.62 7.81
CA PHE A 57 -0.48 5.37 7.60
C PHE A 57 -1.31 5.54 8.87
N SER A 58 -0.75 5.21 10.03
CA SER A 58 -1.42 5.24 11.33
C SER A 58 -1.59 6.67 11.89
N ALA A 59 -0.84 7.64 11.39
CA ALA A 59 -0.93 9.05 11.78
C ALA A 59 -1.92 9.84 10.91
N MET A 60 -2.38 9.25 9.81
CA MET A 60 -3.31 9.89 8.88
C MET A 60 -4.76 9.49 9.14
N SER A 61 -5.67 10.44 9.00
CA SER A 61 -7.10 10.14 8.83
C SER A 61 -7.33 9.35 7.52
N PHE A 62 -8.48 8.71 7.41
CA PHE A 62 -8.83 7.99 6.19
C PHE A 62 -8.87 8.91 4.96
N ASP A 63 -9.42 10.11 5.09
CA ASP A 63 -9.46 11.10 4.01
C ASP A 63 -8.06 11.59 3.59
N GLU A 64 -7.13 11.74 4.52
CA GLU A 64 -5.74 12.04 4.20
C GLU A 64 -5.09 10.89 3.44
N ARG A 65 -5.36 9.63 3.79
CA ARG A 65 -4.87 8.47 3.04
C ARG A 65 -5.41 8.43 1.61
N LEU A 66 -6.69 8.76 1.40
CA LEU A 66 -7.27 8.89 0.07
C LEU A 66 -6.63 10.03 -0.73
N SER A 67 -6.37 11.15 -0.06
CA SER A 67 -5.68 12.31 -0.66
C SER A 67 -4.24 11.97 -1.03
N LEU A 68 -3.51 11.27 -0.15
CA LEU A 68 -2.16 10.77 -0.43
C LEU A 68 -2.15 9.84 -1.65
N ALA A 69 -3.07 8.89 -1.73
CA ALA A 69 -3.16 7.97 -2.85
C ALA A 69 -3.35 8.71 -4.19
N LYS A 70 -4.24 9.69 -4.23
CA LYS A 70 -4.49 10.50 -5.42
C LYS A 70 -3.29 11.34 -5.82
N GLU A 71 -2.70 12.07 -4.89
CA GLU A 71 -1.62 13.02 -5.20
C GLU A 71 -0.29 12.30 -5.50
N SER A 72 0.04 11.21 -4.78
CA SER A 72 1.26 10.43 -5.10
C SER A 72 1.20 9.78 -6.48
N ALA A 73 0.04 9.27 -6.91
CA ALA A 73 -0.14 8.77 -8.27
C ALA A 73 0.12 9.85 -9.33
N LYS A 74 -0.38 11.08 -9.12
CA LYS A 74 -0.11 12.21 -10.01
C LYS A 74 1.36 12.62 -10.00
N ILE A 75 1.99 12.67 -8.82
CA ILE A 75 3.41 13.01 -8.67
C ILE A 75 4.28 12.01 -9.42
N VAL A 76 4.04 10.70 -9.25
CA VAL A 76 4.82 9.67 -9.94
C VAL A 76 4.52 9.65 -11.44
N ASN A 77 3.28 9.86 -11.84
CA ASN A 77 2.82 9.98 -13.22
C ASN A 77 3.30 8.80 -14.12
N GLY A 78 3.20 7.58 -13.62
CA GLY A 78 3.55 6.36 -14.36
C GLY A 78 5.03 6.14 -14.63
N ARG A 79 5.94 6.94 -14.05
CA ARG A 79 7.39 6.82 -14.27
C ARG A 79 8.01 5.56 -13.66
N VAL A 80 7.43 5.07 -12.58
CA VAL A 80 7.81 3.82 -11.90
C VAL A 80 6.57 3.12 -11.37
N PRO A 81 6.62 1.80 -11.13
CA PRO A 81 5.54 1.09 -10.46
C PRO A 81 5.26 1.65 -9.06
N ILE A 82 3.98 1.67 -8.67
CA ILE A 82 3.54 2.16 -7.37
C ILE A 82 2.65 1.16 -6.64
N ALA A 83 2.81 1.13 -5.33
CA ALA A 83 1.99 0.36 -4.40
C ALA A 83 1.32 1.29 -3.38
N LEU A 84 0.08 0.99 -3.02
CA LEU A 84 -0.64 1.67 -1.95
C LEU A 84 -0.67 0.81 -0.68
N GLY A 85 -0.43 1.41 0.48
CA GLY A 85 -0.61 0.77 1.77
C GLY A 85 -2.10 0.63 2.11
N GLY A 86 -2.57 -0.62 2.19
CA GLY A 86 -3.95 -0.97 2.54
C GLY A 86 -4.17 -1.30 4.02
N GLN A 87 -3.19 -1.01 4.90
CA GLN A 87 -3.28 -1.36 6.31
C GLN A 87 -4.47 -0.67 6.99
N THR A 88 -5.41 -1.46 7.48
CA THR A 88 -6.56 -1.02 8.27
C THR A 88 -7.11 -2.21 9.06
N THR A 89 -7.94 -1.93 10.06
CA THR A 89 -8.72 -2.93 10.80
C THR A 89 -10.16 -3.04 10.31
N ASN A 90 -10.53 -2.26 9.29
CA ASN A 90 -11.88 -2.15 8.76
C ASN A 90 -11.92 -2.64 7.30
N THR A 91 -12.65 -3.71 7.04
CA THR A 91 -12.76 -4.31 5.70
C THR A 91 -13.33 -3.33 4.67
N GLN A 92 -14.30 -2.50 5.03
CA GLN A 92 -14.88 -1.50 4.11
C GLN A 92 -13.87 -0.40 3.73
N GLU A 93 -12.99 -0.01 4.66
CA GLU A 93 -11.89 0.90 4.35
C GLU A 93 -10.87 0.25 3.42
N LEU A 94 -10.55 -1.03 3.64
CA LEU A 94 -9.66 -1.79 2.76
C LEU A 94 -10.22 -1.85 1.34
N GLU A 95 -11.49 -2.16 1.17
CA GLU A 95 -12.17 -2.19 -0.13
C GLU A 95 -12.14 -0.83 -0.82
N LYS A 96 -12.36 0.26 -0.07
CA LYS A 96 -12.24 1.63 -0.59
C LYS A 96 -10.82 1.95 -1.04
N LEU A 97 -9.80 1.58 -0.25
CA LEU A 97 -8.40 1.77 -0.62
C LEU A 97 -8.04 0.95 -1.87
N ALA A 98 -8.55 -0.28 -1.99
CA ALA A 98 -8.38 -1.13 -3.17
C ALA A 98 -8.97 -0.47 -4.43
N ASN A 99 -10.21 0.04 -4.34
CA ASN A 99 -10.85 0.76 -5.45
C ASN A 99 -10.07 2.02 -5.81
N VAL A 100 -9.66 2.82 -4.84
CA VAL A 100 -8.86 4.03 -5.06
C VAL A 100 -7.52 3.71 -5.70
N ALA A 101 -6.83 2.66 -5.25
CA ALA A 101 -5.58 2.22 -5.87
C ALA A 101 -5.79 1.88 -7.36
N LYS A 102 -6.83 1.14 -7.68
CA LYS A 102 -7.21 0.82 -9.06
C LYS A 102 -7.53 2.07 -9.87
N ASP A 103 -8.37 2.95 -9.35
CA ASP A 103 -8.85 4.16 -10.06
C ASP A 103 -7.73 5.16 -10.35
N PHE A 104 -6.72 5.23 -9.50
CA PHE A 104 -5.55 6.10 -9.68
C PHE A 104 -4.34 5.42 -10.34
N GLY A 105 -4.49 4.18 -10.81
CA GLY A 105 -3.47 3.51 -11.60
C GLY A 105 -2.28 2.98 -10.80
N TYR A 106 -2.51 2.58 -9.56
CA TYR A 106 -1.53 1.81 -8.81
C TYR A 106 -1.36 0.41 -9.40
N ASP A 107 -0.16 -0.13 -9.28
CA ASP A 107 0.15 -1.49 -9.72
C ASP A 107 -0.17 -2.51 -8.63
N PHE A 108 -0.08 -2.09 -7.35
CA PHE A 108 -0.23 -2.97 -6.21
C PHE A 108 -0.98 -2.32 -5.05
N LEU A 109 -1.67 -3.18 -4.27
CA LEU A 109 -2.15 -2.87 -2.93
C LEU A 109 -1.41 -3.76 -1.93
N GLN A 110 -0.74 -3.18 -0.93
CA GLN A 110 -0.11 -3.93 0.14
C GLN A 110 -1.11 -4.18 1.27
N VAL A 111 -1.39 -5.45 1.57
CA VAL A 111 -2.34 -5.89 2.59
C VAL A 111 -1.61 -6.61 3.70
N SER A 112 -1.86 -6.25 4.95
CA SER A 112 -1.42 -6.98 6.14
C SER A 112 -2.62 -7.51 6.92
N CYS A 113 -2.41 -8.49 7.78
CA CYS A 113 -3.45 -8.89 8.73
C CYS A 113 -3.90 -7.67 9.54
N PRO A 114 -5.21 -7.51 9.80
CA PRO A 114 -5.69 -6.48 10.72
C PRO A 114 -4.94 -6.54 12.04
N PHE A 115 -4.54 -5.37 12.53
CA PHE A 115 -3.75 -5.23 13.76
C PHE A 115 -4.64 -4.99 14.98
N TYR A 116 -4.05 -4.93 16.16
CA TYR A 116 -4.63 -4.74 17.48
C TYR A 116 -5.14 -6.04 18.14
N PHE A 117 -6.11 -6.74 17.55
CA PHE A 117 -6.58 -8.03 18.03
C PHE A 117 -6.01 -9.19 17.21
N LYS A 118 -5.88 -10.35 17.84
CA LYS A 118 -5.55 -11.58 17.13
C LYS A 118 -6.78 -12.08 16.38
N HIS A 119 -6.60 -12.34 15.10
CA HIS A 119 -7.61 -12.90 14.20
C HIS A 119 -7.32 -14.38 13.93
N THR A 120 -8.34 -15.12 13.52
CA THR A 120 -8.16 -16.48 13.00
C THR A 120 -7.59 -16.42 11.58
N GLU A 121 -7.05 -17.54 11.10
CA GLU A 121 -6.62 -17.63 9.69
C GLU A 121 -7.80 -17.45 8.74
N ASP A 122 -8.97 -17.97 9.07
CA ASP A 122 -10.17 -17.87 8.24
C ASP A 122 -10.66 -16.41 8.16
N ASP A 123 -10.64 -15.63 9.25
CA ASP A 123 -10.93 -14.20 9.23
C ASP A 123 -9.98 -13.45 8.27
N PHE A 124 -8.69 -13.79 8.32
CA PHE A 124 -7.72 -13.14 7.44
C PHE A 124 -7.88 -13.56 5.98
N ILE A 125 -8.24 -14.81 5.71
CA ILE A 125 -8.55 -15.27 4.35
C ILE A 125 -9.71 -14.47 3.76
N GLU A 126 -10.80 -14.29 4.51
CA GLU A 126 -11.95 -13.50 4.04
C GLU A 126 -11.58 -12.02 3.84
N TYR A 127 -10.75 -11.47 4.72
CA TYR A 127 -10.22 -10.11 4.56
C TYR A 127 -9.38 -9.93 3.28
N VAL A 128 -8.51 -10.91 2.98
CA VAL A 128 -7.73 -10.92 1.74
C VAL A 128 -8.62 -11.12 0.51
N ARG A 129 -9.65 -11.95 0.60
CA ARG A 129 -10.64 -12.13 -0.48
C ARG A 129 -11.37 -10.84 -0.81
N ALA A 130 -11.79 -10.08 0.21
CA ALA A 130 -12.43 -8.78 0.01
C ALA A 130 -11.50 -7.79 -0.71
N ALA A 131 -10.22 -7.74 -0.29
CA ALA A 131 -9.20 -6.93 -0.97
C ALA A 131 -8.98 -7.37 -2.42
N SER A 132 -8.84 -8.68 -2.66
CA SER A 132 -8.62 -9.26 -3.99
C SER A 132 -9.76 -8.93 -4.96
N SER A 133 -11.00 -9.05 -4.50
CA SER A 133 -12.20 -8.74 -5.30
C SER A 133 -12.29 -7.26 -5.64
N SER A 134 -12.00 -6.37 -4.68
CA SER A 134 -12.07 -4.92 -4.88
C SER A 134 -10.88 -4.38 -5.68
N ALA A 135 -9.73 -5.05 -5.62
CA ALA A 135 -8.49 -4.71 -6.33
C ALA A 135 -8.35 -5.42 -7.69
N GLU A 136 -9.45 -5.76 -8.36
CA GLU A 136 -9.39 -6.42 -9.66
C GLU A 136 -8.54 -5.61 -10.65
N GLY A 137 -7.55 -6.28 -11.26
CA GLY A 137 -6.63 -5.67 -12.23
C GLY A 137 -5.32 -5.15 -11.66
N ILE A 138 -5.17 -5.04 -10.33
CA ILE A 138 -3.90 -4.72 -9.66
C ILE A 138 -3.44 -5.87 -8.77
N GLY A 139 -2.14 -5.95 -8.45
CA GLY A 139 -1.58 -7.01 -7.63
C GLY A 139 -1.79 -6.78 -6.13
N ILE A 140 -2.02 -7.84 -5.37
CA ILE A 140 -2.01 -7.82 -3.91
C ILE A 140 -0.65 -8.29 -3.40
N ILE A 141 -0.02 -7.48 -2.55
CA ILE A 141 1.20 -7.84 -1.83
C ILE A 141 0.82 -8.15 -0.38
N LEU A 142 0.99 -9.40 0.04
CA LEU A 142 0.79 -9.77 1.43
C LEU A 142 2.01 -9.37 2.26
N TYR A 143 1.79 -8.52 3.24
CA TYR A 143 2.83 -8.04 4.13
C TYR A 143 2.71 -8.70 5.50
N ASN A 144 3.63 -9.61 5.79
CA ASN A 144 3.74 -10.28 7.08
C ASN A 144 4.79 -9.59 7.94
N THR A 145 4.43 -9.20 9.15
CA THR A 145 5.29 -8.43 10.04
C THR A 145 5.02 -8.71 11.51
N PHE A 146 5.99 -8.41 12.36
CA PHE A 146 5.92 -8.69 13.79
C PHE A 146 4.92 -7.81 14.58
N TRP A 147 4.52 -6.66 14.07
CA TRP A 147 3.56 -5.78 14.75
C TRP A 147 2.09 -6.13 14.47
N THR A 148 1.82 -7.05 13.54
CA THR A 148 0.48 -7.64 13.41
C THR A 148 0.33 -8.80 14.40
N SER A 149 -0.84 -8.92 15.03
CA SER A 149 -1.10 -9.93 16.05
C SER A 149 -1.29 -11.35 15.49
N THR A 150 -1.45 -11.49 14.18
CA THR A 150 -1.61 -12.76 13.47
C THR A 150 -0.55 -12.89 12.38
N SER A 151 0.25 -13.95 12.45
CA SER A 151 1.25 -14.25 11.43
C SER A 151 0.64 -15.00 10.25
N VAL A 152 1.17 -14.74 9.07
CA VAL A 152 0.81 -15.47 7.85
C VAL A 152 1.57 -16.81 7.86
N SER A 153 0.84 -17.93 7.98
CA SER A 153 1.40 -19.28 7.92
C SER A 153 1.53 -19.76 6.48
N ASN A 154 2.37 -20.79 6.25
CA ASN A 154 2.45 -21.45 4.95
C ASN A 154 1.10 -22.09 4.56
N GLN A 155 0.35 -22.59 5.53
CA GLN A 155 -0.98 -23.18 5.29
C GLN A 155 -1.98 -22.12 4.81
N LEU A 156 -1.92 -20.91 5.38
CA LEU A 156 -2.73 -19.78 4.93
C LEU A 156 -2.36 -19.38 3.50
N ILE A 157 -1.07 -19.29 3.17
CA ILE A 157 -0.60 -18.97 1.80
C ILE A 157 -1.16 -19.99 0.80
N GLU A 158 -1.11 -21.29 1.13
CA GLU A 158 -1.67 -22.33 0.26
C GLU A 158 -3.18 -22.16 -0.03
N LYS A 159 -3.94 -21.59 0.91
CA LYS A 159 -5.38 -21.35 0.75
C LYS A 159 -5.71 -20.13 -0.12
N ILE A 160 -4.79 -19.16 -0.22
CA ILE A 160 -5.06 -17.89 -0.92
C ILE A 160 -4.22 -17.69 -2.18
N LYS A 161 -3.19 -18.49 -2.44
CA LYS A 161 -2.29 -18.36 -3.59
C LYS A 161 -2.99 -18.40 -4.96
N ASP A 162 -4.16 -19.02 -5.02
CA ASP A 162 -4.95 -19.16 -6.25
C ASP A 162 -5.95 -18.00 -6.46
N LEU A 163 -5.97 -17.01 -5.57
CA LEU A 163 -6.70 -15.78 -5.82
C LEU A 163 -6.06 -15.02 -7.00
N PRO A 164 -6.87 -14.41 -7.88
CA PRO A 164 -6.40 -14.01 -9.22
C PRO A 164 -5.30 -12.95 -9.26
N ASN A 165 -5.06 -12.24 -8.17
CA ASN A 165 -4.14 -11.10 -8.14
C ASN A 165 -3.16 -11.10 -6.94
N ILE A 166 -2.95 -12.26 -6.30
CA ILE A 166 -1.94 -12.44 -5.24
C ILE A 166 -0.59 -12.89 -5.81
#